data_7b11499351f4fcb5fa258b88d0cb2caa
#
_entry.id   7b11499351f4fcb5fa258b88d0cb2caa
#
_cell.length_a   1.000
_cell.length_b   1.000
_cell.length_c   1.000
_cell.angle_alpha   90.00
_cell.angle_beta   90.00
_cell.angle_gamma   90.00
#
_symmetry.space_group_name_H-M   'P 1'
#
loop_
_entity.id
_entity.type
_entity.pdbx_description
1 polymer ?
#
loop_
_entity_poly.entity_id
_entity_poly.type
_entity_poly.pdbx_seq_one_letter_code
_entity_poly.pdbx_strand_id
1 'polypeptide(L)'
;MREEAKNTKKLDNKGFSLIELIIVIAIMAILIGIVGTQVVPYIEKSKQAKDQQVLSGLLTSATTAFASNAELADKAEITFNVGDDLKDANKKISDEFYELAGLKATDKETTKDALMKKLTSKASKDITSITIARSDEGVVTVTTTVKTGSKYASVFDVLSST
;
A
#
# COMPACT_ATOMS: atom_id res chain seq x y z
N MET A 1 -45.87 -48.29 -39.44
CA MET A 1 -45.37 -46.91 -39.41
C MET A 1 -45.83 -46.31 -38.11
N ARG A 2 -44.87 -46.05 -37.17
CA ARG A 2 -45.16 -45.38 -35.90
C ARG A 2 -44.76 -43.91 -36.04
N GLU A 3 -45.75 -43.02 -35.94
CA GLU A 3 -45.58 -41.59 -35.85
C GLU A 3 -45.02 -41.25 -34.45
N GLU A 4 -43.78 -40.78 -34.39
CA GLU A 4 -43.22 -40.20 -33.18
C GLU A 4 -43.80 -38.80 -32.98
N ALA A 5 -44.68 -38.68 -31.99
CA ALA A 5 -45.15 -37.37 -31.53
C ALA A 5 -44.00 -36.57 -30.92
N LYS A 6 -43.51 -35.56 -31.64
CA LYS A 6 -42.59 -34.55 -31.12
C LYS A 6 -43.26 -33.78 -29.98
N ASN A 7 -42.90 -34.14 -28.77
CA ASN A 7 -43.26 -33.39 -27.56
C ASN A 7 -42.45 -32.09 -27.52
N THR A 8 -42.96 -31.05 -28.17
CA THR A 8 -42.40 -29.69 -28.04
C THR A 8 -42.81 -29.14 -26.68
N LYS A 9 -41.92 -29.23 -25.69
CA LYS A 9 -42.04 -28.47 -24.45
C LYS A 9 -42.16 -26.99 -24.79
N LYS A 10 -43.36 -26.42 -24.64
CA LYS A 10 -43.59 -24.98 -24.65
C LYS A 10 -42.77 -24.39 -23.49
N LEU A 11 -41.72 -23.65 -23.80
CA LEU A 11 -41.07 -22.77 -22.86
C LEU A 11 -42.07 -21.68 -22.50
N ASP A 12 -42.53 -21.68 -21.24
CA ASP A 12 -43.38 -20.63 -20.70
C ASP A 12 -42.55 -19.34 -20.66
N ASN A 13 -42.68 -18.52 -21.68
CA ASN A 13 -42.14 -17.15 -21.69
C ASN A 13 -42.99 -16.28 -20.74
N LYS A 14 -42.86 -16.49 -19.44
CA LYS A 14 -43.35 -15.53 -18.46
C LYS A 14 -42.40 -14.34 -18.49
N GLY A 15 -42.81 -13.28 -19.19
CA GLY A 15 -42.11 -11.98 -19.14
C GLY A 15 -42.15 -11.40 -17.74
N PHE A 16 -41.11 -10.64 -17.36
CA PHE A 16 -41.07 -9.91 -16.12
C PHE A 16 -42.20 -8.89 -16.03
N SER A 17 -42.85 -8.81 -14.88
CA SER A 17 -43.83 -7.78 -14.59
C SER A 17 -43.16 -6.43 -14.46
N LEU A 18 -43.79 -5.34 -14.92
CA LEU A 18 -43.31 -3.97 -14.76
C LEU A 18 -43.06 -3.62 -13.29
N ILE A 19 -43.91 -4.14 -12.39
CA ILE A 19 -43.73 -3.92 -10.95
C ILE A 19 -42.50 -4.61 -10.38
N GLU A 20 -42.14 -5.81 -10.83
CA GLU A 20 -40.92 -6.52 -10.44
C GLU A 20 -39.67 -5.72 -10.84
N LEU A 21 -39.68 -5.14 -12.06
CA LEU A 21 -38.57 -4.31 -12.50
C LEU A 21 -38.42 -3.04 -11.65
N ILE A 22 -39.54 -2.36 -11.35
CA ILE A 22 -39.51 -1.15 -10.50
C ILE A 22 -38.97 -1.46 -9.10
N ILE A 23 -39.38 -2.56 -8.48
CA ILE A 23 -38.90 -2.96 -7.17
C ILE A 23 -37.39 -3.24 -7.22
N VAL A 24 -36.90 -3.92 -8.23
CA VAL A 24 -35.46 -4.24 -8.36
C VAL A 24 -34.63 -2.97 -8.51
N ILE A 25 -35.03 -2.03 -9.36
CA ILE A 25 -34.26 -0.76 -9.52
C ILE A 25 -34.31 0.10 -8.25
N ALA A 26 -35.41 0.08 -7.51
CA ALA A 26 -35.52 0.80 -6.22
C ALA A 26 -34.54 0.23 -5.18
N ILE A 27 -34.48 -1.09 -5.04
CA ILE A 27 -33.55 -1.76 -4.13
C ILE A 27 -32.10 -1.49 -4.57
N MET A 28 -31.79 -1.59 -5.86
CA MET A 28 -30.47 -1.29 -6.39
C MET A 28 -30.03 0.16 -6.10
N ALA A 29 -30.92 1.13 -6.24
CA ALA A 29 -30.64 2.52 -5.94
C ALA A 29 -30.23 2.72 -4.47
N ILE A 30 -30.92 2.08 -3.53
CA ILE A 30 -30.60 2.11 -2.09
C ILE A 30 -29.25 1.47 -1.83
N LEU A 31 -28.98 0.28 -2.41
CA LEU A 31 -27.72 -0.43 -2.22
C LEU A 31 -26.53 0.37 -2.77
N ILE A 32 -26.66 0.96 -3.95
CA ILE A 32 -25.62 1.80 -4.55
C ILE A 32 -25.34 3.02 -3.66
N GLY A 33 -26.37 3.64 -3.08
CA GLY A 33 -26.22 4.75 -2.13
C GLY A 33 -25.40 4.36 -0.90
N ILE A 34 -25.66 3.21 -0.30
CA ILE A 34 -24.93 2.69 0.88
C ILE A 34 -23.47 2.37 0.49
N VAL A 35 -23.24 1.70 -0.64
CA VAL A 35 -21.91 1.36 -1.11
C VAL A 35 -21.07 2.63 -1.35
N GLY A 36 -21.64 3.65 -1.98
CA GLY A 36 -20.95 4.90 -2.29
C GLY A 36 -20.51 5.67 -1.05
N THR A 37 -21.32 5.67 -0.01
CA THR A 37 -21.07 6.47 1.21
C THR A 37 -20.28 5.74 2.29
N GLN A 38 -20.42 4.44 2.41
CA GLN A 38 -19.83 3.66 3.51
C GLN A 38 -18.70 2.74 3.05
N VAL A 39 -18.88 1.96 2.00
CA VAL A 39 -17.89 0.95 1.59
C VAL A 39 -16.62 1.60 1.05
N VAL A 40 -16.73 2.66 0.24
CA VAL A 40 -15.57 3.33 -0.35
C VAL A 40 -14.59 3.89 0.70
N PRO A 41 -15.02 4.54 1.79
CA PRO A 41 -14.11 4.95 2.87
C PRO A 41 -13.41 3.77 3.57
N TYR A 42 -14.09 2.63 3.76
CA TYR A 42 -13.48 1.45 4.35
C TYR A 42 -12.40 0.84 3.47
N ILE A 43 -12.60 0.82 2.15
CA ILE A 43 -11.57 0.37 1.20
C ILE A 43 -10.33 1.27 1.31
N GLU A 44 -10.50 2.57 1.42
CA GLU A 44 -9.38 3.50 1.54
C GLU A 44 -8.61 3.30 2.87
N LYS A 45 -9.31 3.12 3.99
CA LYS A 45 -8.67 2.77 5.27
C LYS A 45 -7.91 1.44 5.20
N SER A 46 -8.46 0.43 4.53
CA SER A 46 -7.78 -0.85 4.31
C SER A 46 -6.49 -0.68 3.49
N LYS A 47 -6.50 0.16 2.47
CA LYS A 47 -5.30 0.50 1.70
C LYS A 47 -4.26 1.24 2.54
N GLN A 48 -4.68 2.18 3.38
CA GLN A 48 -3.78 2.87 4.32
C GLN A 48 -3.11 1.89 5.29
N ALA A 49 -3.88 0.94 5.85
CA ALA A 49 -3.33 -0.10 6.72
C ALA A 49 -2.32 -0.99 6.00
N LYS A 50 -2.58 -1.34 4.75
CA LYS A 50 -1.63 -2.06 3.91
C LYS A 50 -0.36 -1.26 3.64
N ASP A 51 -0.49 0.03 3.33
CA ASP A 51 0.66 0.90 3.12
C ASP A 51 1.50 1.03 4.40
N GLN A 52 0.84 1.14 5.58
CA GLN A 52 1.51 1.13 6.88
C GLN A 52 2.28 -0.18 7.11
N GLN A 53 1.75 -1.32 6.68
CA GLN A 53 2.45 -2.60 6.74
C GLN A 53 3.69 -2.61 5.84
N VAL A 54 3.64 -2.01 4.66
CA VAL A 54 4.81 -1.86 3.79
C VAL A 54 5.88 -1.01 4.48
N LEU A 55 5.50 0.11 5.10
CA LEU A 55 6.42 0.97 5.86
C LEU A 55 7.03 0.23 7.06
N SER A 56 6.25 -0.58 7.78
CA SER A 56 6.76 -1.45 8.86
C SER A 56 7.76 -2.48 8.35
N GLY A 57 7.55 -3.00 7.14
CA GLY A 57 8.53 -3.87 6.47
C GLY A 57 9.85 -3.15 6.19
N LEU A 58 9.81 -1.86 5.81
CA LEU A 58 11.02 -1.05 5.65
C LEU A 58 11.76 -0.86 6.98
N LEU A 59 11.02 -0.62 8.07
CA LEU A 59 11.64 -0.53 9.40
C LEU A 59 12.37 -1.81 9.77
N THR A 60 11.74 -2.97 9.56
CA THR A 60 12.37 -4.28 9.82
C THR A 60 13.63 -4.47 8.97
N SER A 61 13.55 -4.15 7.67
CA SER A 61 14.70 -4.23 6.77
C SER A 61 15.84 -3.30 7.19
N ALA A 62 15.50 -2.07 7.57
CA ALA A 62 16.48 -1.09 8.05
C ALA A 62 17.12 -1.54 9.37
N THR A 63 16.34 -1.99 10.35
CA THR A 63 16.84 -2.49 11.62
C THR A 63 17.79 -3.66 11.42
N THR A 64 17.45 -4.59 10.52
CA THR A 64 18.31 -5.74 10.18
C THR A 64 19.60 -5.27 9.50
N ALA A 65 19.54 -4.37 8.52
CA ALA A 65 20.72 -3.87 7.82
C ALA A 65 21.66 -3.11 8.75
N PHE A 66 21.15 -2.31 9.69
CA PHE A 66 21.97 -1.66 10.71
C PHE A 66 22.56 -2.65 11.71
N ALA A 67 21.82 -3.68 12.11
CA ALA A 67 22.30 -4.71 13.02
C ALA A 67 23.42 -5.57 12.40
N SER A 68 23.26 -5.95 11.13
CA SER A 68 24.27 -6.72 10.39
C SER A 68 25.57 -5.94 10.16
N ASN A 69 25.48 -4.61 10.12
CA ASN A 69 26.62 -3.72 9.90
C ASN A 69 26.91 -2.84 11.15
N ALA A 70 26.72 -3.39 12.33
CA ALA A 70 26.84 -2.63 13.59
C ALA A 70 28.20 -1.94 13.75
N GLU A 71 29.30 -2.54 13.27
CA GLU A 71 30.64 -1.96 13.32
C GLU A 71 30.75 -0.65 12.51
N LEU A 72 29.99 -0.53 11.41
CA LEU A 72 29.95 0.66 10.56
C LEU A 72 28.99 1.72 11.10
N ALA A 73 27.95 1.27 11.80
CA ALA A 73 26.90 2.13 12.36
C ALA A 73 27.21 2.60 13.79
N ASP A 74 28.37 2.22 14.36
CA ASP A 74 28.71 2.52 15.75
C ASP A 74 28.85 4.05 15.98
N LYS A 75 28.00 4.56 16.87
CA LYS A 75 28.02 5.94 17.42
C LYS A 75 27.77 7.08 16.44
N ALA A 76 27.30 6.85 15.25
CA ALA A 76 26.94 7.91 14.31
C ALA A 76 25.43 7.92 14.04
N GLU A 77 24.85 9.11 14.03
CA GLU A 77 23.52 9.30 13.45
C GLU A 77 23.60 9.10 11.93
N ILE A 78 22.82 8.16 11.41
CA ILE A 78 22.78 7.88 9.99
C ILE A 78 21.38 8.14 9.48
N THR A 79 21.25 9.02 8.50
CA THR A 79 19.96 9.37 7.88
C THR A 79 20.09 9.34 6.36
N PHE A 80 19.12 8.71 5.70
CA PHE A 80 19.01 8.73 4.25
C PHE A 80 17.56 8.60 3.79
N ASN A 81 17.25 9.11 2.61
CA ASN A 81 15.93 8.89 2.00
C ASN A 81 15.96 7.63 1.15
N VAL A 82 14.84 6.93 1.11
CA VAL A 82 14.69 5.78 0.20
C VAL A 82 14.88 6.24 -1.25
N GLY A 83 15.82 5.61 -1.92
CA GLY A 83 16.32 6.00 -3.23
C GLY A 83 17.68 6.69 -3.20
N ASP A 84 18.15 7.19 -2.05
CA ASP A 84 19.50 7.70 -1.90
C ASP A 84 20.45 6.56 -1.47
N ASP A 85 21.64 6.52 -2.05
CA ASP A 85 22.71 5.63 -1.59
C ASP A 85 23.54 6.35 -0.52
N LEU A 86 23.82 5.64 0.55
CA LEU A 86 24.87 6.07 1.47
C LEU A 86 26.23 5.96 0.79
N LYS A 87 27.17 6.81 1.21
CA LYS A 87 28.52 6.85 0.65
C LYS A 87 29.51 6.13 1.57
N ASP A 88 30.68 5.86 1.03
CA ASP A 88 31.82 5.29 1.74
C ASP A 88 31.50 3.99 2.49
N ALA A 89 31.97 3.85 3.71
CA ALA A 89 31.77 2.65 4.52
C ALA A 89 30.29 2.32 4.75
N ASN A 90 29.43 3.33 4.85
CA ASN A 90 28.00 3.16 5.12
C ASN A 90 27.21 2.67 3.89
N LYS A 91 27.83 2.64 2.71
CA LYS A 91 27.18 2.12 1.50
C LYS A 91 26.68 0.67 1.67
N LYS A 92 27.39 -0.16 2.42
CA LYS A 92 26.97 -1.53 2.71
C LYS A 92 25.63 -1.60 3.43
N ILE A 93 25.36 -0.64 4.31
CA ILE A 93 24.08 -0.56 5.06
C ILE A 93 22.92 -0.28 4.08
N SER A 94 23.11 0.69 3.18
CA SER A 94 22.06 0.99 2.19
C SER A 94 21.85 -0.16 1.20
N ASP A 95 22.92 -0.79 0.71
CA ASP A 95 22.84 -1.91 -0.21
C ASP A 95 22.07 -3.09 0.42
N GLU A 96 22.42 -3.46 1.66
CA GLU A 96 21.71 -4.52 2.38
C GLU A 96 20.27 -4.15 2.70
N PHE A 97 20.00 -2.91 3.09
CA PHE A 97 18.64 -2.42 3.28
C PHE A 97 17.81 -2.59 2.01
N TYR A 98 18.31 -2.20 0.84
CA TYR A 98 17.57 -2.33 -0.42
C TYR A 98 17.35 -3.79 -0.80
N GLU A 99 18.32 -4.66 -0.56
CA GLU A 99 18.18 -6.09 -0.79
C GLU A 99 17.06 -6.69 0.10
N LEU A 100 17.10 -6.43 1.41
CA LEU A 100 16.12 -6.92 2.37
C LEU A 100 14.71 -6.35 2.13
N ALA A 101 14.61 -5.09 1.70
CA ALA A 101 13.34 -4.45 1.36
C ALA A 101 12.77 -4.92 0.01
N GLY A 102 13.51 -5.75 -0.73
CA GLY A 102 13.13 -6.17 -2.08
C GLY A 102 13.07 -4.99 -3.06
N LEU A 103 13.96 -4.02 -2.86
CA LEU A 103 14.14 -2.85 -3.72
C LEU A 103 15.51 -2.98 -4.39
N LYS A 104 15.57 -2.79 -5.71
CA LYS A 104 16.87 -2.79 -6.40
C LYS A 104 17.39 -1.36 -6.43
N ALA A 105 18.57 -1.13 -5.87
CA ALA A 105 19.30 0.13 -5.95
C ALA A 105 19.93 0.27 -7.34
N THR A 106 19.13 0.50 -8.37
CA THR A 106 19.65 0.75 -9.74
C THR A 106 19.93 2.24 -9.95
N ASP A 107 19.03 3.07 -9.48
CA ASP A 107 19.12 4.52 -9.40
C ASP A 107 18.03 5.05 -8.45
N LYS A 108 18.20 6.30 -8.02
CA LYS A 108 17.30 6.95 -7.04
C LYS A 108 15.84 6.95 -7.47
N GLU A 109 15.58 7.31 -8.72
CA GLU A 109 14.22 7.47 -9.24
C GLU A 109 13.53 6.10 -9.35
N THR A 110 14.20 5.13 -9.93
CA THR A 110 13.68 3.76 -10.12
C THR A 110 13.40 3.07 -8.78
N THR A 111 14.27 3.24 -7.78
CA THR A 111 14.10 2.64 -6.45
C THR A 111 12.91 3.26 -5.72
N LYS A 112 12.79 4.58 -5.74
CA LYS A 112 11.65 5.31 -5.19
C LYS A 112 10.36 4.90 -5.87
N ASP A 113 10.33 4.87 -7.20
CA ASP A 113 9.16 4.49 -7.98
C ASP A 113 8.72 3.05 -7.69
N ALA A 114 9.67 2.12 -7.54
CA ALA A 114 9.38 0.74 -7.19
C ALA A 114 8.69 0.64 -5.83
N LEU A 115 9.13 1.43 -4.83
CA LEU A 115 8.46 1.50 -3.53
C LEU A 115 7.09 2.16 -3.64
N MET A 116 6.98 3.30 -4.32
CA MET A 116 5.71 4.02 -4.47
C MET A 116 4.63 3.18 -5.18
N LYS A 117 5.01 2.28 -6.08
CA LYS A 117 4.09 1.31 -6.70
C LYS A 117 3.54 0.27 -5.72
N LYS A 118 4.24 -0.02 -4.63
CA LYS A 118 3.75 -0.92 -3.57
C LYS A 118 2.70 -0.25 -2.68
N LEU A 119 2.69 1.09 -2.63
CA LEU A 119 1.76 1.90 -1.84
C LEU A 119 0.53 2.25 -2.69
N THR A 120 -0.66 1.97 -2.17
CA THR A 120 -1.90 1.95 -2.98
C THR A 120 -2.99 2.90 -2.50
N SER A 121 -2.86 3.50 -1.30
CA SER A 121 -3.83 4.43 -0.76
C SER A 121 -3.77 5.80 -1.45
N LYS A 122 -4.82 6.60 -1.25
CA LYS A 122 -4.81 8.00 -1.69
C LYS A 122 -3.79 8.83 -0.91
N ALA A 123 -3.59 8.49 0.36
CA ALA A 123 -2.64 9.17 1.24
C ALA A 123 -1.19 9.00 0.76
N SER A 124 -0.83 7.82 0.29
CA SER A 124 0.52 7.56 -0.18
C SER A 124 0.92 8.32 -1.45
N LYS A 125 -0.04 8.77 -2.24
CA LYS A 125 0.21 9.61 -3.43
C LYS A 125 0.75 11.00 -3.10
N ASP A 126 0.55 11.44 -1.87
CA ASP A 126 1.08 12.72 -1.38
C ASP A 126 2.44 12.57 -0.71
N ILE A 127 2.96 11.36 -0.52
CA ILE A 127 4.30 11.13 0.02
C ILE A 127 5.34 11.66 -0.97
N THR A 128 6.22 12.51 -0.47
CA THR A 128 7.33 13.10 -1.23
C THR A 128 8.64 12.40 -0.98
N SER A 129 8.86 11.95 0.27
CA SER A 129 10.04 11.17 0.65
C SER A 129 9.72 10.23 1.81
N ILE A 130 10.52 9.18 1.92
CA ILE A 130 10.52 8.26 3.05
C ILE A 130 11.96 8.25 3.56
N THR A 131 12.13 8.66 4.81
CA THR A 131 13.41 8.82 5.46
C THR A 131 13.65 7.68 6.43
N ILE A 132 14.79 7.04 6.33
CA ILE A 132 15.30 6.07 7.29
C ILE A 132 16.35 6.77 8.12
N ALA A 133 16.21 6.73 9.44
CA ALA A 133 17.20 7.29 10.35
C ALA A 133 17.54 6.29 11.45
N ARG A 134 18.79 6.29 11.87
CA ARG A 134 19.28 5.61 13.07
C ARG A 134 19.90 6.65 13.98
N SER A 135 19.43 6.70 15.23
CA SER A 135 20.03 7.58 16.26
C SER A 135 21.35 7.01 16.80
N ASP A 136 22.09 7.83 17.49
CA ASP A 136 23.28 7.43 18.26
C ASP A 136 22.98 6.37 19.35
N GLU A 137 21.76 6.37 19.88
CA GLU A 137 21.27 5.34 20.81
C GLU A 137 20.91 4.01 20.13
N GLY A 138 20.96 3.94 18.79
CA GLY A 138 20.67 2.76 18.00
C GLY A 138 19.21 2.59 17.60
N VAL A 139 18.35 3.55 17.92
CA VAL A 139 16.94 3.51 17.54
C VAL A 139 16.79 3.80 16.05
N VAL A 140 16.16 2.90 15.33
CA VAL A 140 15.88 3.07 13.90
C VAL A 140 14.47 3.60 13.71
N THR A 141 14.31 4.62 12.88
CA THR A 141 13.02 5.23 12.57
C THR A 141 12.76 5.27 11.07
N VAL A 142 11.49 5.13 10.70
CA VAL A 142 11.01 5.35 9.34
C VAL A 142 9.98 6.46 9.38
N THR A 143 10.26 7.55 8.67
CA THR A 143 9.43 8.74 8.64
C THR A 143 8.98 9.02 7.21
N THR A 144 7.70 9.32 7.02
CA THR A 144 7.17 9.78 5.73
C THR A 144 7.03 11.28 5.72
N THR A 145 7.45 11.91 4.63
CA THR A 145 7.19 13.33 4.37
C THR A 145 6.15 13.44 3.27
N VAL A 146 5.12 14.23 3.48
CA VAL A 146 4.06 14.47 2.51
C VAL A 146 4.12 15.91 1.95
N LYS A 147 3.41 16.14 0.85
CA LYS A 147 3.28 17.48 0.25
C LYS A 147 2.74 18.48 1.25
N THR A 148 3.26 19.71 1.20
CA THR A 148 2.79 20.82 2.04
C THR A 148 1.30 21.04 1.83
N GLY A 149 0.53 21.12 2.93
CA GLY A 149 -0.92 21.30 2.88
C GLY A 149 -1.72 20.03 2.58
N SER A 150 -1.09 18.87 2.52
CA SER A 150 -1.82 17.60 2.39
C SER A 150 -2.68 17.35 3.61
N LYS A 151 -3.94 16.96 3.38
CA LYS A 151 -4.85 16.48 4.44
C LYS A 151 -4.44 15.14 5.02
N TYR A 152 -3.43 14.50 4.47
CA TYR A 152 -2.94 13.19 4.86
C TYR A 152 -1.65 13.26 5.68
N ALA A 153 -1.27 14.45 6.18
CA ALA A 153 -0.03 14.65 6.92
C ALA A 153 0.12 13.77 8.17
N SER A 154 -1.00 13.34 8.77
CA SER A 154 -1.03 12.49 9.97
C SER A 154 -1.55 11.07 9.72
N VAL A 155 -1.55 10.61 8.47
CA VAL A 155 -2.07 9.27 8.14
C VAL A 155 -1.05 8.17 8.44
N PHE A 156 0.23 8.47 8.23
CA PHE A 156 1.31 7.51 8.49
C PHE A 156 2.10 7.97 9.71
N ASP A 157 2.06 7.16 10.75
CA ASP A 157 2.83 7.41 11.97
C ASP A 157 4.33 7.21 11.73
N VAL A 158 5.14 7.90 12.52
CA VAL A 158 6.57 7.60 12.59
C VAL A 158 6.74 6.22 13.20
N LEU A 159 7.40 5.33 12.48
CA LEU A 159 7.69 3.99 12.95
C LEU A 159 9.07 3.97 13.60
N SER A 160 9.20 3.31 14.75
CA SER A 160 10.43 3.23 15.52
C SER A 160 10.69 1.79 15.97
N SER A 161 11.96 1.38 15.91
CA SER A 161 12.43 0.18 16.61
C SER A 161 12.56 0.52 18.08
N THR A 162 11.75 -0.06 18.92
CA THR A 162 11.90 0.02 20.38
C THR A 162 12.86 -1.00 20.89
#